data_122b775e414025e282561492b53650f6
#
_entry.id   122b775e414025e282561492b53650f6
#
_cell.length_a   1.000
_cell.length_b   1.000
_cell.length_c   1.000
_cell.angle_alpha   90.00
_cell.angle_beta   90.00
_cell.angle_gamma   90.00
#
_symmetry.space_group_name_H-M   'P 1'
#
loop_
_entity.id
_entity.type
_entity.pdbx_description
1 polymer ?
#
loop_
_entity_poly.entity_id
_entity_poly.type
_entity_poly.pdbx_seq_one_letter_code
_entity_poly.pdbx_strand_id
1 'polypeptide(L)'
;MKKEELFEVLGNLEPGMVEKARSDRHPRRGVWKKWTAAAACAVIIGGAVLGVATWRNGREGSAVRYPSGVTTVLAAYPASVERTMDAQKFMESDAHWDWWDSYRELTAKSAELQSGMDAYYQNLMKQILVSEDENTVCSPINLYIAFAMLAETSDGNTRQQILDMLGAQDMDTLRENVSSLWESNYADTPALNSVLANSLWLDGEETYNDTTLQRLAEQYYASTFRGTPGSEEMNQALRTWTDDNTGGLLKEYTENMAIAPETVFELVSTIYYKAMWRENF
;
A
#
# COMPACT_ATOMS: atom_id res chain seq x y z
N MET A 1 3.13 9.83 -15.77
CA MET A 1 2.83 11.00 -14.93
C MET A 1 4.16 11.52 -14.40
N LYS A 2 4.50 12.79 -14.60
CA LYS A 2 5.75 13.35 -14.09
C LYS A 2 5.60 13.60 -12.59
N LYS A 3 6.72 13.56 -11.82
CA LYS A 3 6.71 13.75 -10.35
C LYS A 3 5.96 15.03 -9.91
N GLU A 4 6.09 16.08 -10.68
CA GLU A 4 5.44 17.38 -10.44
C GLU A 4 3.91 17.29 -10.63
N GLU A 5 3.44 16.48 -11.57
CA GLU A 5 2.00 16.26 -11.83
C GLU A 5 1.31 15.52 -10.68
N LEU A 6 2.01 14.61 -9.98
CA LEU A 6 1.45 13.91 -8.81
C LEU A 6 1.24 14.87 -7.64
N PHE A 7 2.16 15.81 -7.41
CA PHE A 7 2.02 16.82 -6.35
C PHE A 7 0.97 17.88 -6.71
N GLU A 8 0.83 18.22 -7.96
CA GLU A 8 -0.22 19.14 -8.46
C GLU A 8 -1.60 18.48 -8.38
N VAL A 9 -1.69 17.18 -8.65
CA VAL A 9 -2.92 16.37 -8.51
C VAL A 9 -3.41 16.28 -7.06
N LEU A 10 -2.52 16.34 -6.07
CA LEU A 10 -2.89 16.31 -4.66
C LEU A 10 -3.28 17.70 -4.10
N GLY A 11 -3.22 18.75 -4.92
CA GLY A 11 -3.94 20.01 -4.87
C GLY A 11 -3.78 20.94 -3.66
N ASN A 12 -3.10 20.52 -2.58
CA ASN A 12 -2.90 21.34 -1.38
C ASN A 12 -1.43 21.43 -0.94
N LEU A 13 -0.52 20.81 -1.69
CA LEU A 13 0.90 20.98 -1.44
C LEU A 13 1.37 22.18 -2.27
N GLU A 14 1.57 23.33 -1.62
CA GLU A 14 2.09 24.51 -2.30
C GLU A 14 3.42 24.18 -3.01
N PRO A 15 3.62 24.64 -4.27
CA PRO A 15 4.87 24.42 -5.03
C PRO A 15 6.13 24.86 -4.27
N GLY A 16 6.02 25.78 -3.31
CA GLY A 16 7.09 26.24 -2.44
C GLY A 16 7.48 25.27 -1.31
N MET A 17 6.74 24.19 -1.06
CA MET A 17 7.05 23.26 0.05
C MET A 17 8.27 22.40 -0.20
N VAL A 18 8.46 21.94 -1.42
CA VAL A 18 9.66 21.18 -1.81
C VAL A 18 10.90 22.07 -1.73
N GLU A 19 10.74 23.34 -2.10
CA GLU A 19 11.80 24.36 -2.02
C GLU A 19 12.12 24.73 -0.56
N LYS A 20 11.10 24.84 0.30
CA LYS A 20 11.24 25.16 1.73
C LYS A 20 11.86 24.00 2.52
N ALA A 21 11.47 22.75 2.23
CA ALA A 21 12.11 21.56 2.80
C ALA A 21 13.59 21.44 2.36
N ARG A 22 13.96 22.03 1.21
CA ARG A 22 15.36 22.18 0.78
C ARG A 22 16.12 23.27 1.52
N SER A 23 15.47 24.34 1.98
CA SER A 23 16.12 25.51 2.58
C SER A 23 16.36 25.37 4.10
N ASP A 24 15.59 24.56 4.81
CA ASP A 24 15.68 24.43 6.28
C ASP A 24 16.77 23.46 6.77
N ARG A 25 17.75 23.12 5.93
CA ARG A 25 18.87 22.26 6.31
C ARG A 25 19.94 23.04 7.06
N HIS A 26 20.03 22.84 8.37
CA HIS A 26 21.19 23.24 9.15
C HIS A 26 22.43 22.43 8.72
N PRO A 27 23.58 23.11 8.41
CA PRO A 27 24.76 22.39 7.96
C PRO A 27 25.46 21.70 9.12
N ARG A 28 25.35 20.37 9.22
CA ARG A 28 26.34 19.58 9.94
C ARG A 28 27.50 19.30 8.99
N ARG A 29 28.70 19.75 9.37
CA ARG A 29 29.97 19.52 8.64
C ARG A 29 30.28 18.01 8.64
N GLY A 30 30.33 17.41 7.46
CA GLY A 30 30.87 16.07 7.21
C GLY A 30 30.34 15.51 5.89
N VAL A 31 31.23 15.50 4.90
CA VAL A 31 31.17 14.83 3.58
C VAL A 31 29.84 14.94 2.83
N TRP A 32 29.78 15.93 1.96
CA TRP A 32 28.65 16.16 1.04
C TRP A 32 28.64 15.12 -0.10
N LYS A 33 27.84 14.06 0.03
CA LYS A 33 27.22 13.45 -1.15
C LYS A 33 25.93 14.24 -1.42
N LYS A 34 25.72 14.62 -2.68
CA LYS A 34 24.58 15.43 -3.12
C LYS A 34 23.28 14.64 -2.89
N TRP A 35 22.56 14.96 -1.84
CA TRP A 35 21.28 14.35 -1.52
C TRP A 35 20.20 15.00 -2.39
N THR A 36 19.80 14.34 -3.45
CA THR A 36 18.48 14.55 -4.03
C THR A 36 17.55 13.58 -3.32
N ALA A 37 16.90 14.03 -2.25
CA ALA A 37 15.83 13.27 -1.62
C ALA A 37 14.64 13.21 -2.60
N ALA A 38 14.64 12.20 -3.45
CA ALA A 38 13.48 11.81 -4.21
C ALA A 38 12.74 10.76 -3.39
N ALA A 39 11.78 11.21 -2.58
CA ALA A 39 10.75 10.29 -2.10
C ALA A 39 9.95 9.88 -3.34
N ALA A 40 10.26 8.73 -3.92
CA ALA A 40 9.49 8.15 -4.99
C ALA A 40 8.36 7.36 -4.35
N CYS A 41 7.15 7.93 -4.28
CA CYS A 41 5.95 7.15 -4.00
C CYS A 41 5.55 6.46 -5.30
N ALA A 42 5.95 5.20 -5.47
CA ALA A 42 5.42 4.38 -6.55
C ALA A 42 4.09 3.76 -6.08
N VAL A 43 2.98 4.37 -6.43
CA VAL A 43 1.66 3.75 -6.28
C VAL A 43 1.40 2.96 -7.55
N ILE A 44 1.54 1.63 -7.48
CA ILE A 44 1.19 0.75 -8.58
C ILE A 44 -0.31 0.47 -8.50
N ILE A 45 -1.06 1.10 -9.36
CA ILE A 45 -2.49 0.86 -9.49
C ILE A 45 -2.67 -0.36 -10.40
N GLY A 46 -2.87 -1.53 -9.78
CA GLY A 46 -3.22 -2.75 -10.49
C GLY A 46 -4.68 -2.75 -10.91
N GLY A 47 -4.96 -2.62 -12.19
CA GLY A 47 -6.29 -2.77 -12.73
C GLY A 47 -6.78 -4.22 -12.59
N ALA A 48 -8.08 -4.39 -12.29
CA ALA A 48 -8.72 -5.69 -12.28
C ALA A 48 -8.71 -6.29 -13.70
N VAL A 49 -7.92 -7.32 -13.93
CA VAL A 49 -7.95 -8.11 -15.15
C VAL A 49 -8.59 -9.46 -14.84
N LEU A 50 -9.66 -9.78 -15.53
CA LEU A 50 -10.28 -11.11 -15.52
C LEU A 50 -9.33 -12.11 -16.20
N GLY A 51 -8.39 -12.66 -15.44
CA GLY A 51 -7.49 -13.70 -15.88
C GLY A 51 -7.69 -14.96 -15.05
N VAL A 52 -8.05 -16.07 -15.68
CA VAL A 52 -8.01 -17.40 -15.07
C VAL A 52 -6.53 -17.78 -14.94
N ALA A 53 -5.87 -17.24 -13.92
CA ALA A 53 -4.57 -17.72 -13.54
C ALA A 53 -4.71 -18.60 -12.29
N THR A 54 -4.09 -19.73 -12.33
CA THR A 54 -3.89 -20.63 -11.22
C THR A 54 -3.06 -19.92 -10.14
N TRP A 55 -3.67 -19.03 -9.37
CA TRP A 55 -3.06 -18.52 -8.15
C TRP A 55 -3.05 -19.64 -7.14
N ARG A 56 -1.88 -20.15 -6.98
CA ARG A 56 -1.66 -21.35 -6.24
C ARG A 56 -1.36 -21.03 -4.78
N ASN A 57 -2.07 -21.71 -3.89
CA ASN A 57 -1.71 -22.20 -2.57
C ASN A 57 -0.29 -21.83 -2.08
N GLY A 58 0.01 -20.54 -1.88
CA GLY A 58 1.36 -20.10 -1.49
C GLY A 58 1.44 -19.54 -0.08
N ARG A 59 0.31 -19.37 0.63
CA ARG A 59 0.34 -18.87 2.01
C ARG A 59 0.31 -19.95 3.08
N GLU A 60 0.04 -21.20 2.73
CA GLU A 60 0.22 -22.32 3.66
C GLU A 60 1.68 -22.75 3.70
N GLY A 61 2.40 -22.31 4.71
CA GLY A 61 3.65 -22.94 5.18
C GLY A 61 4.92 -22.70 4.36
N SER A 62 4.88 -22.01 3.24
CA SER A 62 6.07 -21.63 2.50
C SER A 62 6.36 -20.15 2.74
N ALA A 63 7.12 -19.84 3.79
CA ALA A 63 7.65 -18.51 3.96
C ALA A 63 8.33 -18.08 2.66
N VAL A 64 7.82 -17.02 2.01
CA VAL A 64 8.49 -16.41 0.86
C VAL A 64 9.91 -16.09 1.30
N ARG A 65 10.89 -16.71 0.64
CA ARG A 65 12.31 -16.47 0.96
C ARG A 65 12.78 -15.33 0.08
N TYR A 66 12.97 -14.20 0.70
CA TYR A 66 13.63 -13.06 0.04
C TYR A 66 15.14 -13.33 -0.07
N PRO A 67 15.83 -12.71 -1.06
CA PRO A 67 17.27 -12.88 -1.26
C PRO A 67 18.10 -12.62 0.02
N SER A 68 19.22 -13.29 0.14
CA SER A 68 20.20 -13.01 1.19
C SER A 68 20.69 -11.55 1.07
N GLY A 69 20.69 -10.80 2.15
CA GLY A 69 21.03 -9.37 2.15
C GLY A 69 19.79 -8.46 2.24
N VAL A 70 18.58 -9.01 2.14
CA VAL A 70 17.33 -8.29 2.44
C VAL A 70 16.77 -8.79 3.76
N THR A 71 16.69 -7.90 4.76
CA THR A 71 16.03 -8.18 6.04
C THR A 71 14.58 -7.69 6.00
N THR A 72 13.69 -8.37 6.73
CA THR A 72 12.24 -8.12 6.63
C THR A 72 11.57 -8.00 7.99
N VAL A 73 10.56 -7.11 8.05
CA VAL A 73 9.48 -7.12 9.04
C VAL A 73 8.20 -7.33 8.24
N LEU A 74 7.53 -8.45 8.41
CA LEU A 74 6.36 -8.78 7.59
C LEU A 74 5.09 -8.18 8.16
N ALA A 75 4.12 -7.88 7.27
CA ALA A 75 2.80 -7.41 7.65
C ALA A 75 2.06 -8.45 8.51
N ALA A 76 1.30 -7.96 9.48
CA ALA A 76 0.48 -8.77 10.38
C ALA A 76 -0.88 -9.11 9.74
N TYR A 77 -0.91 -9.77 8.58
CA TYR A 77 -2.16 -10.14 7.92
C TYR A 77 -3.02 -11.04 8.80
N PRO A 78 -4.36 -10.86 8.77
CA PRO A 78 -5.28 -11.81 9.37
C PRO A 78 -5.10 -13.22 8.78
N ALA A 79 -5.51 -14.24 9.54
CA ALA A 79 -5.55 -15.60 9.02
C ALA A 79 -6.51 -15.66 7.82
N SER A 80 -6.03 -16.19 6.69
CA SER A 80 -6.88 -16.43 5.53
C SER A 80 -7.82 -17.60 5.78
N VAL A 81 -9.00 -17.59 5.16
CA VAL A 81 -9.86 -18.77 5.14
C VAL A 81 -9.17 -19.87 4.33
N GLU A 82 -9.19 -21.09 4.86
CA GLU A 82 -8.52 -22.23 4.23
C GLU A 82 -8.96 -22.44 2.78
N ARG A 83 -8.03 -22.43 1.84
CA ARG A 83 -8.30 -22.50 0.40
C ARG A 83 -8.32 -23.92 -0.17
N THR A 84 -8.41 -24.93 0.68
CA THR A 84 -8.51 -26.33 0.25
C THR A 84 -9.86 -26.65 -0.39
N MET A 85 -10.85 -25.79 -0.18
CA MET A 85 -12.19 -25.93 -0.69
C MET A 85 -12.35 -25.21 -2.03
N ASP A 86 -13.07 -25.85 -2.95
CA ASP A 86 -13.56 -25.20 -4.17
C ASP A 86 -14.48 -24.01 -3.82
N ALA A 87 -14.45 -22.95 -4.63
CA ALA A 87 -15.17 -21.71 -4.38
C ALA A 87 -16.69 -21.91 -4.22
N GLN A 88 -17.30 -22.78 -5.03
CA GLN A 88 -18.73 -23.03 -4.93
C GLN A 88 -19.06 -23.80 -3.66
N LYS A 89 -18.26 -24.81 -3.30
CA LYS A 89 -18.42 -25.54 -2.03
C LYS A 89 -18.23 -24.64 -0.82
N PHE A 90 -17.28 -23.68 -0.91
CA PHE A 90 -17.11 -22.68 0.14
C PHE A 90 -18.37 -21.84 0.30
N MET A 91 -18.96 -21.33 -0.78
CA MET A 91 -20.18 -20.51 -0.74
C MET A 91 -21.39 -21.24 -0.13
N GLU A 92 -21.41 -22.56 -0.16
CA GLU A 92 -22.46 -23.43 0.40
C GLU A 92 -22.13 -23.91 1.82
N SER A 93 -20.95 -23.59 2.37
CA SER A 93 -20.45 -24.10 3.66
C SER A 93 -20.76 -23.18 4.84
N ASP A 94 -20.74 -23.73 6.05
CA ASP A 94 -20.82 -22.96 7.30
C ASP A 94 -19.66 -21.97 7.42
N ALA A 95 -18.46 -22.33 6.94
CA ALA A 95 -17.29 -21.45 6.94
C ALA A 95 -17.51 -20.15 6.13
N HIS A 96 -18.33 -20.19 5.08
CA HIS A 96 -18.72 -18.98 4.35
C HIS A 96 -19.61 -18.08 5.20
N TRP A 97 -20.57 -18.64 5.92
CA TRP A 97 -21.49 -17.86 6.74
C TRP A 97 -20.78 -17.24 7.95
N ASP A 98 -19.89 -17.99 8.61
CA ASP A 98 -19.06 -17.50 9.70
C ASP A 98 -18.15 -16.33 9.26
N TRP A 99 -17.50 -16.50 8.09
CA TRP A 99 -16.70 -15.44 7.49
C TRP A 99 -17.56 -14.23 7.11
N TRP A 100 -18.72 -14.45 6.47
CA TRP A 100 -19.60 -13.38 6.00
C TRP A 100 -20.16 -12.54 7.15
N ASP A 101 -20.55 -13.16 8.25
CA ASP A 101 -21.04 -12.44 9.42
C ASP A 101 -19.95 -11.57 10.03
N SER A 102 -18.73 -12.07 10.19
CA SER A 102 -17.59 -11.29 10.65
C SER A 102 -17.24 -10.13 9.70
N TYR A 103 -17.23 -10.39 8.38
CA TYR A 103 -16.94 -9.39 7.36
C TYR A 103 -18.01 -8.28 7.33
N ARG A 104 -19.27 -8.64 7.53
CA ARG A 104 -20.39 -7.68 7.59
C ARG A 104 -20.29 -6.75 8.80
N GLU A 105 -19.85 -7.25 9.94
CA GLU A 105 -19.61 -6.43 11.13
C GLU A 105 -18.48 -5.42 10.91
N LEU A 106 -17.38 -5.85 10.32
CA LEU A 106 -16.25 -4.97 9.96
C LEU A 106 -16.68 -3.88 8.97
N THR A 107 -17.43 -4.24 7.94
CA THR A 107 -17.94 -3.29 6.94
C THR A 107 -18.91 -2.28 7.53
N ALA A 108 -19.80 -2.69 8.43
CA ALA A 108 -20.71 -1.79 9.11
C ALA A 108 -19.98 -0.78 10.00
N LYS A 109 -19.00 -1.22 10.77
CA LYS A 109 -18.13 -0.35 11.57
C LYS A 109 -17.36 0.63 10.71
N SER A 110 -16.81 0.18 9.59
CA SER A 110 -16.05 1.04 8.66
C SER A 110 -16.92 2.10 8.00
N ALA A 111 -18.21 1.83 7.75
CA ALA A 111 -19.12 2.79 7.12
C ALA A 111 -19.31 4.07 7.95
N GLU A 112 -19.27 3.97 9.28
CA GLU A 112 -19.35 5.14 10.16
C GLU A 112 -18.10 6.02 10.06
N LEU A 113 -16.92 5.41 9.98
CA LEU A 113 -15.64 6.12 9.85
C LEU A 113 -15.48 6.72 8.45
N GLN A 114 -15.93 6.03 7.40
CA GLN A 114 -15.85 6.50 6.02
C GLN A 114 -16.66 7.78 5.77
N SER A 115 -17.73 8.03 6.52
CA SER A 115 -18.50 9.27 6.39
C SER A 115 -17.67 10.55 6.64
N GLY A 116 -16.59 10.45 7.43
CA GLY A 116 -15.64 11.56 7.65
C GLY A 116 -14.64 11.77 6.49
N MET A 117 -14.57 10.83 5.55
CA MET A 117 -13.58 10.84 4.45
C MET A 117 -14.15 11.37 3.12
N ASP A 118 -15.41 11.79 3.08
CA ASP A 118 -16.08 12.24 1.86
C ASP A 118 -15.32 13.39 1.18
N ALA A 119 -14.78 14.33 1.95
CA ALA A 119 -14.01 15.45 1.42
C ALA A 119 -12.73 14.99 0.72
N TYR A 120 -12.02 14.02 1.29
CA TYR A 120 -10.84 13.41 0.68
C TYR A 120 -11.21 12.75 -0.66
N TYR A 121 -12.22 11.89 -0.67
CA TYR A 121 -12.65 11.20 -1.89
C TYR A 121 -13.08 12.17 -2.98
N GLN A 122 -13.89 13.18 -2.63
CA GLN A 122 -14.36 14.17 -3.60
C GLN A 122 -13.20 14.99 -4.19
N ASN A 123 -12.24 15.40 -3.38
CA ASN A 123 -11.08 16.15 -3.85
C ASN A 123 -10.18 15.30 -4.74
N LEU A 124 -9.91 14.06 -4.34
CA LEU A 124 -9.11 13.14 -5.12
C LEU A 124 -9.73 12.84 -6.48
N MET A 125 -11.03 12.53 -6.51
CA MET A 125 -11.74 12.21 -7.75
C MET A 125 -11.80 13.39 -8.72
N LYS A 126 -11.99 14.62 -8.22
CA LYS A 126 -11.94 15.83 -9.05
C LYS A 126 -10.60 16.02 -9.76
N GLN A 127 -9.52 15.56 -9.17
CA GLN A 127 -8.17 15.71 -9.71
C GLN A 127 -7.77 14.58 -10.64
N ILE A 128 -8.19 13.36 -10.34
CA ILE A 128 -7.84 12.18 -11.14
C ILE A 128 -8.70 12.07 -12.41
N LEU A 129 -9.97 12.44 -12.34
CA LEU A 129 -10.92 12.32 -13.46
C LEU A 129 -10.91 13.51 -14.43
N VAL A 130 -9.85 14.30 -14.47
CA VAL A 130 -9.75 15.49 -15.33
C VAL A 130 -9.47 15.16 -16.81
N SER A 131 -8.93 13.98 -17.12
CA SER A 131 -8.65 13.59 -18.51
C SER A 131 -9.92 13.10 -19.20
N GLU A 132 -10.36 13.80 -20.25
CA GLU A 132 -11.52 13.42 -21.07
C GLU A 132 -11.18 12.34 -22.12
N ASP A 133 -9.88 12.12 -22.40
CA ASP A 133 -9.43 11.31 -23.54
C ASP A 133 -8.87 9.93 -23.14
N GLU A 134 -8.69 9.64 -21.84
CA GLU A 134 -8.07 8.40 -21.39
C GLU A 134 -8.86 7.74 -20.25
N ASN A 135 -8.96 6.40 -20.29
CA ASN A 135 -9.50 5.62 -19.18
C ASN A 135 -8.52 5.65 -18.00
N THR A 136 -8.97 6.18 -16.88
CA THR A 136 -8.19 6.25 -15.65
C THR A 136 -8.70 5.25 -14.63
N VAL A 137 -7.81 4.45 -14.07
CA VAL A 137 -8.10 3.54 -12.96
C VAL A 137 -7.30 3.98 -11.74
N CYS A 138 -7.97 4.17 -10.62
CA CYS A 138 -7.35 4.58 -9.37
C CYS A 138 -7.99 3.86 -8.19
N SER A 139 -7.20 3.52 -7.17
CA SER A 139 -7.70 3.06 -5.88
C SER A 139 -7.54 4.16 -4.83
N PRO A 140 -8.59 4.90 -4.49
CA PRO A 140 -8.53 5.93 -3.46
C PRO A 140 -8.09 5.40 -2.09
N ILE A 141 -8.48 4.17 -1.75
CA ILE A 141 -8.11 3.52 -0.49
C ILE A 141 -6.60 3.28 -0.41
N ASN A 142 -5.99 2.76 -1.48
CA ASN A 142 -4.54 2.54 -1.49
C ASN A 142 -3.77 3.86 -1.36
N LEU A 143 -4.25 4.92 -2.00
CA LEU A 143 -3.65 6.26 -1.85
C LEU A 143 -3.81 6.78 -0.42
N TYR A 144 -4.99 6.63 0.18
CA TYR A 144 -5.21 7.02 1.59
C TYR A 144 -4.22 6.32 2.51
N ILE A 145 -4.10 5.00 2.39
CA ILE A 145 -3.20 4.20 3.23
C ILE A 145 -1.72 4.57 2.97
N ALA A 146 -1.31 4.77 1.72
CA ALA A 146 0.05 5.18 1.38
C ALA A 146 0.42 6.54 2.00
N PHE A 147 -0.48 7.53 1.95
CA PHE A 147 -0.27 8.82 2.62
C PHE A 147 -0.29 8.70 4.14
N ALA A 148 -1.12 7.84 4.69
CA ALA A 148 -1.13 7.59 6.12
C ALA A 148 0.19 6.94 6.59
N MET A 149 0.77 6.02 5.83
CA MET A 149 2.11 5.48 6.07
C MET A 149 3.19 6.59 5.97
N LEU A 150 3.06 7.51 5.03
CA LEU A 150 3.94 8.67 4.93
C LEU A 150 3.81 9.60 6.14
N ALA A 151 2.61 9.80 6.68
CA ALA A 151 2.40 10.55 7.92
C ALA A 151 3.06 9.86 9.11
N GLU A 152 3.00 8.52 9.20
CA GLU A 152 3.64 7.74 10.26
C GLU A 152 5.16 7.86 10.23
N THR A 153 5.75 8.00 9.05
CA THR A 153 7.20 8.18 8.85
C THR A 153 7.67 9.63 8.82
N SER A 154 6.74 10.59 8.89
CA SER A 154 7.00 12.03 8.88
C SER A 154 6.92 12.63 10.28
N ASP A 155 7.30 13.90 10.43
CA ASP A 155 7.12 14.68 11.67
C ASP A 155 6.80 16.16 11.38
N GLY A 156 6.42 16.87 12.46
CA GLY A 156 6.18 18.31 12.42
C GLY A 156 5.14 18.74 11.37
N ASN A 157 5.47 19.76 10.61
CA ASN A 157 4.55 20.38 9.65
C ASN A 157 4.14 19.45 8.50
N THR A 158 5.04 18.58 8.02
CA THR A 158 4.75 17.62 6.97
C THR A 158 3.66 16.64 7.40
N ARG A 159 3.78 16.09 8.61
CA ARG A 159 2.75 15.22 9.20
C ARG A 159 1.42 15.93 9.28
N GLN A 160 1.39 17.18 9.80
CA GLN A 160 0.15 17.92 9.95
C GLN A 160 -0.54 18.16 8.61
N GLN A 161 0.20 18.51 7.59
CA GLN A 161 -0.37 18.70 6.25
C GLN A 161 -0.98 17.42 5.67
N ILE A 162 -0.36 16.26 5.92
CA ILE A 162 -0.93 14.98 5.51
C ILE A 162 -2.20 14.67 6.29
N LEU A 163 -2.21 14.91 7.61
CA LEU A 163 -3.41 14.74 8.43
C LEU A 163 -4.57 15.61 7.91
N ASP A 164 -4.30 16.88 7.64
CA ASP A 164 -5.29 17.83 7.10
C ASP A 164 -5.83 17.35 5.74
N MET A 165 -4.96 16.87 4.86
CA MET A 165 -5.33 16.34 3.56
C MET A 165 -6.21 15.08 3.66
N LEU A 166 -5.90 14.19 4.61
CA LEU A 166 -6.63 12.96 4.84
C LEU A 166 -7.90 13.14 5.69
N GLY A 167 -8.11 14.35 6.24
CA GLY A 167 -9.25 14.66 7.10
C GLY A 167 -9.15 14.02 8.50
N ALA A 168 -7.95 13.66 8.95
CA ALA A 168 -7.72 13.09 10.26
C ALA A 168 -7.30 14.19 11.27
N GLN A 169 -7.89 14.17 12.48
CA GLN A 169 -7.59 15.17 13.52
C GLN A 169 -6.19 14.99 14.12
N ASP A 170 -5.78 13.74 14.26
CA ASP A 170 -4.50 13.33 14.84
C ASP A 170 -4.06 11.96 14.33
N MET A 171 -2.89 11.50 14.74
CA MET A 171 -2.32 10.20 14.32
C MET A 171 -3.11 9.01 14.84
N ASP A 172 -3.76 9.11 15.99
CA ASP A 172 -4.54 8.01 16.57
C ASP A 172 -5.83 7.81 15.76
N THR A 173 -6.53 8.89 15.45
CA THR A 173 -7.67 8.88 14.50
C THR A 173 -7.27 8.34 13.14
N LEU A 174 -6.10 8.75 12.60
CA LEU A 174 -5.62 8.27 11.31
C LEU A 174 -5.38 6.76 11.31
N ARG A 175 -4.76 6.23 12.37
CA ARG A 175 -4.48 4.80 12.54
C ARG A 175 -5.76 3.98 12.61
N GLU A 176 -6.75 4.44 13.38
CA GLU A 176 -8.07 3.79 13.48
C GLU A 176 -8.77 3.77 12.12
N ASN A 177 -8.75 4.87 11.38
CA ASN A 177 -9.32 4.97 10.05
C ASN A 177 -8.65 3.98 9.09
N VAL A 178 -7.32 3.95 9.06
CA VAL A 178 -6.56 3.05 8.18
C VAL A 178 -6.85 1.58 8.49
N SER A 179 -6.77 1.19 9.77
CA SER A 179 -7.03 -0.19 10.19
C SER A 179 -8.44 -0.61 9.79
N SER A 180 -9.43 0.23 10.08
CA SER A 180 -10.83 -0.05 9.73
C SER A 180 -11.08 -0.12 8.23
N LEU A 181 -10.48 0.77 7.44
CA LEU A 181 -10.55 0.76 5.98
C LEU A 181 -9.92 -0.51 5.41
N TRP A 182 -8.74 -0.86 5.91
CA TRP A 182 -8.03 -2.02 5.43
C TRP A 182 -8.80 -3.31 5.76
N GLU A 183 -9.19 -3.49 7.02
CA GLU A 183 -9.93 -4.68 7.49
C GLU A 183 -11.26 -4.88 6.75
N SER A 184 -12.01 -3.80 6.51
CA SER A 184 -13.30 -3.86 5.82
C SER A 184 -13.19 -4.10 4.30
N ASN A 185 -12.01 -3.91 3.72
CA ASN A 185 -11.77 -4.12 2.29
C ASN A 185 -10.87 -5.34 2.02
N TYR A 186 -10.27 -5.94 3.05
CA TYR A 186 -9.47 -7.15 2.89
C TYR A 186 -10.33 -8.41 2.95
N ALA A 187 -10.21 -9.25 1.94
CA ALA A 187 -10.81 -10.58 1.90
C ALA A 187 -9.85 -11.55 1.23
N ASP A 188 -9.67 -12.72 1.83
CA ASP A 188 -8.85 -13.78 1.28
C ASP A 188 -9.53 -15.14 1.50
N THR A 189 -10.50 -15.45 0.62
CA THR A 189 -11.34 -16.64 0.67
C THR A 189 -11.30 -17.39 -0.67
N PRO A 190 -11.77 -18.63 -0.75
CA PRO A 190 -11.89 -19.35 -2.02
C PRO A 190 -12.74 -18.63 -3.09
N ALA A 191 -13.74 -17.83 -2.69
CA ALA A 191 -14.69 -17.18 -3.59
C ALA A 191 -14.41 -15.69 -3.83
N LEU A 192 -13.71 -15.02 -2.91
CA LEU A 192 -13.39 -13.60 -2.96
C LEU A 192 -11.97 -13.35 -2.48
N ASN A 193 -11.16 -12.76 -3.33
CA ASN A 193 -9.87 -12.22 -2.96
C ASN A 193 -9.90 -10.71 -3.20
N SER A 194 -9.75 -9.93 -2.15
CA SER A 194 -9.52 -8.49 -2.16
C SER A 194 -8.30 -8.25 -1.30
N VAL A 195 -7.13 -8.28 -1.92
CA VAL A 195 -5.85 -8.19 -1.22
C VAL A 195 -5.28 -6.80 -1.40
N LEU A 196 -5.34 -6.02 -0.31
CA LEU A 196 -4.64 -4.75 -0.21
C LEU A 196 -3.28 -5.05 0.44
N ALA A 197 -2.20 -4.77 -0.27
CA ALA A 197 -0.87 -5.01 0.23
C ALA A 197 -0.03 -3.74 0.16
N ASN A 198 0.67 -3.46 1.27
CA ASN A 198 1.53 -2.30 1.42
C ASN A 198 2.94 -2.74 1.78
N SER A 199 3.93 -2.03 1.30
CA SER A 199 5.32 -2.27 1.68
C SER A 199 6.15 -1.00 1.75
N LEU A 200 7.18 -1.06 2.58
CA LEU A 200 8.20 -0.03 2.77
C LEU A 200 9.57 -0.64 2.49
N TRP A 201 10.31 -0.02 1.57
CA TRP A 201 11.63 -0.45 1.13
C TRP A 201 12.66 0.58 1.60
N LEU A 202 13.61 0.15 2.42
CA LEU A 202 14.51 1.01 3.17
C LEU A 202 15.96 0.77 2.78
N ASP A 203 16.75 1.86 2.72
CA ASP A 203 18.20 1.75 2.69
C ASP A 203 18.72 1.09 3.98
N GLY A 204 19.45 -0.01 3.84
CA GLY A 204 20.02 -0.76 4.96
C GLY A 204 21.11 -0.03 5.73
N GLU A 205 21.74 0.99 5.13
CA GLU A 205 22.78 1.82 5.77
C GLU A 205 22.20 2.91 6.68
N GLU A 206 20.90 3.23 6.54
CA GLU A 206 20.24 4.25 7.35
C GLU A 206 19.63 3.67 8.63
N THR A 207 19.41 4.54 9.62
CA THR A 207 18.83 4.17 10.90
C THR A 207 17.34 4.54 10.94
N TYR A 208 16.51 3.57 11.29
CA TYR A 208 15.06 3.72 11.39
C TYR A 208 14.57 3.35 12.79
N ASN A 209 13.42 3.88 13.16
CA ASN A 209 12.79 3.58 14.44
C ASN A 209 12.03 2.25 14.36
N ASP A 210 12.51 1.23 15.09
CA ASP A 210 11.90 -0.10 15.09
C ASP A 210 10.44 -0.10 15.54
N THR A 211 10.07 0.78 16.49
CA THR A 211 8.67 0.91 16.92
C THR A 211 7.77 1.40 15.78
N THR A 212 8.27 2.32 14.95
CA THR A 212 7.53 2.78 13.77
C THR A 212 7.38 1.65 12.74
N LEU A 213 8.43 0.88 12.49
CA LEU A 213 8.37 -0.26 11.55
C LEU A 213 7.39 -1.33 12.03
N GLN A 214 7.41 -1.65 13.34
CA GLN A 214 6.48 -2.59 13.93
C GLN A 214 5.03 -2.10 13.82
N ARG A 215 4.79 -0.83 14.07
CA ARG A 215 3.47 -0.21 13.93
C ARG A 215 2.97 -0.23 12.49
N LEU A 216 3.85 0.02 11.51
CA LEU A 216 3.50 -0.10 10.10
C LEU A 216 3.06 -1.53 9.75
N ALA A 217 3.73 -2.54 10.30
CA ALA A 217 3.34 -3.93 10.09
C ALA A 217 1.99 -4.29 10.74
N GLU A 218 1.73 -3.80 11.95
CA GLU A 218 0.57 -4.21 12.76
C GLU A 218 -0.70 -3.40 12.46
N GLN A 219 -0.58 -2.10 12.18
CA GLN A 219 -1.72 -1.21 12.02
C GLN A 219 -1.99 -0.78 10.58
N TYR A 220 -0.95 -0.79 9.73
CA TYR A 220 -1.07 -0.45 8.31
C TYR A 220 -0.93 -1.67 7.41
N TYR A 221 -0.73 -2.85 8.01
CA TYR A 221 -0.54 -4.11 7.29
C TYR A 221 0.55 -4.00 6.21
N ALA A 222 1.63 -3.27 6.53
CA ALA A 222 2.72 -3.01 5.62
C ALA A 222 3.93 -3.89 5.95
N SER A 223 4.44 -4.60 4.96
CA SER A 223 5.71 -5.31 5.06
C SER A 223 6.88 -4.35 4.87
N THR A 224 7.90 -4.44 5.70
CA THR A 224 9.11 -3.62 5.57
C THR A 224 10.31 -4.45 5.17
N PHE A 225 11.06 -3.97 4.19
CA PHE A 225 12.25 -4.60 3.65
C PHE A 225 13.44 -3.63 3.77
N ARG A 226 14.59 -4.14 4.20
CA ARG A 226 15.83 -3.37 4.30
C ARG A 226 16.92 -4.06 3.50
N GLY A 227 17.61 -3.30 2.67
CA GLY A 227 18.68 -3.81 1.82
C GLY A 227 19.45 -2.67 1.19
N THR A 228 20.25 -2.97 0.18
CA THR A 228 20.98 -1.96 -0.58
C THR A 228 20.14 -1.50 -1.77
N PRO A 229 19.65 -0.24 -1.81
CA PRO A 229 18.92 0.29 -2.95
C PRO A 229 19.72 0.16 -4.25
N GLY A 230 19.05 -0.22 -5.33
CA GLY A 230 19.68 -0.46 -6.63
C GLY A 230 20.36 -1.80 -6.78
N SER A 231 20.52 -2.60 -5.71
CA SER A 231 21.04 -3.97 -5.83
C SER A 231 20.05 -4.90 -6.51
N GLU A 232 20.56 -5.93 -7.19
CA GLU A 232 19.69 -6.93 -7.83
C GLU A 232 18.89 -7.72 -6.79
N GLU A 233 19.45 -7.98 -5.61
CA GLU A 233 18.77 -8.67 -4.52
C GLU A 233 17.53 -7.89 -4.04
N MET A 234 17.66 -6.57 -3.86
CA MET A 234 16.54 -5.72 -3.44
C MET A 234 15.50 -5.57 -4.54
N ASN A 235 15.94 -5.41 -5.80
CA ASN A 235 15.06 -5.34 -6.95
C ASN A 235 14.29 -6.66 -7.16
N GLN A 236 14.95 -7.79 -7.00
CA GLN A 236 14.31 -9.12 -7.06
C GLN A 236 13.30 -9.31 -5.93
N ALA A 237 13.63 -8.86 -4.72
CA ALA A 237 12.70 -8.91 -3.59
C ALA A 237 11.44 -8.06 -3.88
N LEU A 238 11.60 -6.85 -4.42
CA LEU A 238 10.49 -5.98 -4.82
C LEU A 238 9.58 -6.64 -5.86
N ARG A 239 10.16 -7.21 -6.92
CA ARG A 239 9.42 -7.92 -7.98
C ARG A 239 8.66 -9.11 -7.41
N THR A 240 9.32 -9.92 -6.59
CA THR A 240 8.71 -11.09 -5.93
C THR A 240 7.54 -10.67 -5.05
N TRP A 241 7.74 -9.64 -4.21
CA TRP A 241 6.67 -9.13 -3.34
C TRP A 241 5.47 -8.61 -4.15
N THR A 242 5.72 -7.88 -5.23
CA THR A 242 4.67 -7.35 -6.09
C THR A 242 3.91 -8.48 -6.79
N ASP A 243 4.60 -9.46 -7.34
CA ASP A 243 3.99 -10.62 -8.01
C ASP A 243 3.14 -11.44 -7.03
N ASP A 244 3.64 -11.69 -5.83
CA ASP A 244 2.94 -12.45 -4.79
C ASP A 244 1.65 -11.76 -4.32
N ASN A 245 1.64 -10.42 -4.26
CA ASN A 245 0.49 -9.65 -3.79
C ASN A 245 -0.48 -9.23 -4.91
N THR A 246 -0.15 -9.50 -6.16
CA THR A 246 -1.02 -9.25 -7.32
C THR A 246 -1.44 -10.53 -8.05
N GLY A 247 -1.21 -11.70 -7.44
CA GLY A 247 -1.54 -13.00 -8.04
C GLY A 247 -0.78 -13.28 -9.34
N GLY A 248 0.38 -12.66 -9.54
CA GLY A 248 1.21 -12.78 -10.75
C GLY A 248 0.67 -12.03 -11.97
N LEU A 249 -0.41 -11.26 -11.84
CA LEU A 249 -1.01 -10.53 -12.97
C LEU A 249 -0.12 -9.41 -13.52
N LEU A 250 0.78 -8.88 -12.69
CA LEU A 250 1.68 -7.80 -13.08
C LEU A 250 3.08 -8.29 -13.49
N LYS A 251 3.31 -9.58 -13.62
CA LYS A 251 4.64 -10.16 -13.85
C LYS A 251 5.38 -9.56 -15.05
N GLU A 252 4.69 -9.29 -16.15
CA GLU A 252 5.29 -8.65 -17.33
C GLU A 252 5.67 -7.19 -17.09
N TYR A 253 4.98 -6.53 -16.17
CA TYR A 253 5.24 -5.12 -15.80
C TYR A 253 6.32 -5.00 -14.72
N THR A 254 6.45 -6.01 -13.86
CA THR A 254 7.41 -6.00 -12.75
C THR A 254 8.84 -6.27 -13.20
N GLU A 255 9.08 -6.86 -14.38
CA GLU A 255 10.42 -7.19 -14.89
C GLU A 255 11.40 -5.99 -14.86
N ASN A 256 10.88 -4.79 -15.08
CA ASN A 256 11.67 -3.54 -15.11
C ASN A 256 11.57 -2.74 -13.81
N MET A 257 10.89 -3.24 -12.78
CA MET A 257 10.83 -2.56 -11.49
C MET A 257 12.18 -2.59 -10.80
N ALA A 258 12.63 -1.43 -10.38
CA ALA A 258 13.89 -1.27 -9.67
C ALA A 258 13.84 -0.06 -8.74
N ILE A 259 14.44 -0.19 -7.56
CA ILE A 259 14.64 0.90 -6.61
C ILE A 259 15.91 1.63 -7.01
N ALA A 260 15.84 2.95 -7.17
CA ALA A 260 17.02 3.75 -7.54
C ALA A 260 18.09 3.69 -6.43
N PRO A 261 19.40 3.66 -6.78
CA PRO A 261 20.48 3.52 -5.79
C PRO A 261 20.52 4.64 -4.74
N GLU A 262 19.99 5.81 -5.06
CA GLU A 262 19.93 6.97 -4.17
C GLU A 262 18.66 7.04 -3.31
N THR A 263 17.80 6.01 -3.37
CA THR A 263 16.55 5.94 -2.61
C THR A 263 16.84 5.70 -1.13
N VAL A 264 16.34 6.58 -0.27
CA VAL A 264 16.38 6.39 1.19
C VAL A 264 15.25 5.45 1.62
N PHE A 265 14.03 5.68 1.10
CA PHE A 265 12.91 4.77 1.24
C PHE A 265 11.94 4.88 0.06
N GLU A 266 11.21 3.81 -0.19
CA GLU A 266 10.15 3.73 -1.18
C GLU A 266 8.91 3.05 -0.60
N LEU A 267 7.73 3.62 -0.84
CA LEU A 267 6.44 3.06 -0.48
C LEU A 267 5.80 2.41 -1.72
N VAL A 268 5.37 1.17 -1.59
CA VAL A 268 4.65 0.46 -2.65
C VAL A 268 3.34 -0.08 -2.12
N SER A 269 2.26 0.21 -2.82
CA SER A 269 0.92 -0.28 -2.50
C SER A 269 0.32 -0.97 -3.72
N THR A 270 -0.29 -2.12 -3.50
CA THR A 270 -0.97 -2.90 -4.54
C THR A 270 -2.38 -3.27 -4.10
N ILE A 271 -3.25 -3.49 -5.07
CA ILE A 271 -4.55 -4.10 -4.87
C ILE A 271 -4.74 -5.24 -5.87
N TYR A 272 -5.17 -6.39 -5.37
CA TYR A 272 -5.57 -7.53 -6.17
C TYR A 272 -7.01 -7.87 -5.86
N TYR A 273 -7.87 -7.90 -6.88
CA TYR A 273 -9.28 -8.23 -6.71
C TYR A 273 -9.68 -9.35 -7.65
N LYS A 274 -10.27 -10.41 -7.09
CA LYS A 274 -10.85 -11.53 -7.82
C LYS A 274 -12.10 -11.99 -7.08
N ALA A 275 -13.24 -12.03 -7.75
CA ALA A 275 -14.49 -12.50 -7.19
C ALA A 275 -15.16 -13.50 -8.11
N MET A 276 -15.90 -14.43 -7.53
CA MET A 276 -16.78 -15.34 -8.25
C MET A 276 -18.18 -14.73 -8.36
N TRP A 277 -18.79 -14.79 -9.53
CA TRP A 277 -20.20 -14.46 -9.68
C TRP A 277 -21.08 -15.49 -9.00
N ARG A 278 -22.12 -15.02 -8.33
CA ARG A 278 -23.08 -15.92 -7.65
C ARG A 278 -23.88 -16.78 -8.64
N GLU A 279 -24.18 -16.22 -9.80
CA GLU A 279 -24.91 -16.89 -10.88
C GLU A 279 -24.08 -16.83 -12.16
N ASN A 280 -24.08 -17.93 -12.91
CA ASN A 280 -23.45 -17.96 -14.23
C ASN A 280 -24.28 -17.15 -15.23
N PHE A 281 -23.60 -16.45 -16.13
CA PHE A 281 -24.25 -15.72 -17.22
C PHE A 281 -24.79 -16.68 -18.27
#